data_331ceb15b480159b68dd77fa05dab72b
#
_entry.id   331ceb15b480159b68dd77fa05dab72b
#
_cell.length_a   1.000
_cell.length_b   1.000
_cell.length_c   1.000
_cell.angle_alpha   90.00
_cell.angle_beta   90.00
_cell.angle_gamma   90.00
#
_symmetry.space_group_name_H-M   'P 1'
#
loop_
_entity.id
_entity.type
_entity.pdbx_description
1 polymer ?
#
loop_
_entity_poly.entity_id
_entity_poly.type
_entity_poly.pdbx_seq_one_letter_code
_entity_poly.pdbx_strand_id
1 'polypeptide(L)'
;EEFVTSTVLQNELRNASVQAELQSALRQCDRNPHDLASYRLLRSFVASMKEKQRASAPSRMALASFCSELAGATYLPGVIELPGQYDSLERRAVSVSDHLHVHSMHHSVTVLPSLQLPKRIGLFDSTGHLWHFLAKSGEDLRQDASIERFFAMANFLLRGKGVASLEDMMIKVYAVIPYSSSFGLIEWVPNTVSFQNLIDKELKCRNLSACPSMEFLRRKGHSLLGIKSATGYVDVLMNSWATKKPETSELVATLTKLREMLPRSLFRGVLLQLSVVPSQFNAIRSLFLKSYAANAMAAFVLGVGDRLVLGALADEA
;
A
#
# COMPACT_ATOMS: atom_id res chain seq x y z
N GLU A 1 -1.04 -17.26 -4.73
CA GLU A 1 -2.35 -16.68 -4.39
C GLU A 1 -3.46 -17.72 -4.52
N GLU A 2 -3.55 -18.43 -5.63
CA GLU A 2 -4.54 -19.50 -5.85
C GLU A 2 -4.50 -20.58 -4.77
N PHE A 3 -3.33 -20.93 -4.25
CA PHE A 3 -3.20 -22.01 -3.27
C PHE A 3 -3.72 -21.62 -1.87
N VAL A 4 -3.39 -20.44 -1.38
CA VAL A 4 -3.92 -19.93 -0.09
C VAL A 4 -5.41 -19.64 -0.20
N THR A 5 -5.82 -19.08 -1.32
CA THR A 5 -7.21 -18.76 -1.63
C THR A 5 -8.05 -20.02 -1.74
N SER A 6 -7.54 -21.08 -2.39
CA SER A 6 -8.31 -22.30 -2.62
C SER A 6 -8.62 -23.07 -1.33
N THR A 7 -7.69 -23.13 -0.37
CA THR A 7 -7.90 -23.93 0.86
C THR A 7 -8.94 -23.27 1.78
N VAL A 8 -8.86 -21.95 1.98
CA VAL A 8 -9.84 -21.21 2.80
C VAL A 8 -11.20 -21.20 2.11
N LEU A 9 -11.24 -20.89 0.80
CA LEU A 9 -12.47 -20.94 0.02
C LEU A 9 -13.09 -22.34 -0.04
N GLN A 10 -12.30 -23.39 -0.22
CA GLN A 10 -12.80 -24.77 -0.22
C GLN A 10 -13.40 -25.15 1.12
N ASN A 11 -12.79 -24.76 2.24
CA ASN A 11 -13.34 -25.02 3.57
C ASN A 11 -14.65 -24.26 3.82
N GLU A 12 -14.69 -22.97 3.43
CA GLU A 12 -15.92 -22.17 3.54
C GLU A 12 -17.03 -22.69 2.61
N LEU A 13 -16.70 -23.06 1.38
CA LEU A 13 -17.67 -23.61 0.42
C LEU A 13 -18.19 -25.01 0.78
N ARG A 14 -17.55 -25.73 1.73
CA ARG A 14 -18.10 -26.96 2.32
C ARG A 14 -19.21 -26.70 3.33
N ASN A 15 -19.34 -25.45 3.79
CA ASN A 15 -20.43 -25.09 4.71
C ASN A 15 -21.76 -25.02 3.96
N ALA A 16 -22.75 -25.78 4.40
CA ALA A 16 -24.07 -25.89 3.77
C ALA A 16 -24.77 -24.53 3.66
N SER A 17 -24.61 -23.65 4.66
CA SER A 17 -25.22 -22.32 4.64
C SER A 17 -24.60 -21.40 3.58
N VAL A 18 -23.28 -21.48 3.40
CA VAL A 18 -22.55 -20.73 2.37
C VAL A 18 -22.91 -21.23 0.98
N GLN A 19 -23.06 -22.54 0.81
CA GLN A 19 -23.54 -23.13 -0.45
C GLN A 19 -24.97 -22.67 -0.80
N ALA A 20 -25.87 -22.67 0.18
CA ALA A 20 -27.24 -22.19 -0.02
C ALA A 20 -27.29 -20.71 -0.44
N GLU A 21 -26.46 -19.87 0.19
CA GLU A 21 -26.35 -18.44 -0.14
C GLU A 21 -25.82 -18.24 -1.56
N LEU A 22 -24.77 -18.98 -1.95
CA LEU A 22 -24.23 -18.95 -3.30
C LEU A 22 -25.26 -19.40 -4.34
N GLN A 23 -25.93 -20.52 -4.08
CA GLN A 23 -26.98 -21.03 -4.97
C GLN A 23 -28.14 -20.04 -5.13
N SER A 24 -28.54 -19.39 -4.05
CA SER A 24 -29.58 -18.34 -4.07
C SER A 24 -29.15 -17.18 -4.96
N ALA A 25 -27.91 -16.71 -4.80
CA ALA A 25 -27.35 -15.62 -5.61
C ALA A 25 -27.28 -15.98 -7.08
N LEU A 26 -26.82 -17.21 -7.43
CA LEU A 26 -26.76 -17.70 -8.81
C LEU A 26 -28.15 -17.82 -9.45
N ARG A 27 -29.13 -18.40 -8.74
CA ARG A 27 -30.51 -18.50 -9.25
C ARG A 27 -31.13 -17.13 -9.57
N GLN A 28 -30.75 -16.09 -8.83
CA GLN A 28 -31.23 -14.73 -9.13
C GLN A 28 -30.57 -14.18 -10.40
N CYS A 29 -29.29 -14.44 -10.63
CA CYS A 29 -28.59 -14.07 -11.86
C CYS A 29 -29.21 -14.79 -13.09
N ASP A 30 -29.50 -16.10 -12.95
CA ASP A 30 -30.06 -16.92 -14.02
C ASP A 30 -31.49 -16.48 -14.42
N ARG A 31 -32.27 -15.99 -13.47
CA ARG A 31 -33.64 -15.49 -13.75
C ARG A 31 -33.67 -14.24 -14.60
N ASN A 32 -32.71 -13.33 -14.42
CA ASN A 32 -32.62 -12.05 -15.13
C ASN A 32 -31.16 -11.73 -15.51
N PRO A 33 -30.57 -12.44 -16.48
CA PRO A 33 -29.14 -12.32 -16.79
C PRO A 33 -28.75 -10.97 -17.40
N HIS A 34 -29.70 -10.20 -17.91
CA HIS A 34 -29.44 -8.86 -18.49
C HIS A 34 -29.66 -7.72 -17.51
N ASP A 35 -30.19 -7.98 -16.31
CA ASP A 35 -30.39 -6.95 -15.28
C ASP A 35 -29.21 -6.94 -14.30
N LEU A 36 -28.48 -5.82 -14.26
CA LEU A 36 -27.36 -5.62 -13.34
C LEU A 36 -27.78 -5.70 -11.86
N ALA A 37 -29.07 -5.43 -11.55
CA ALA A 37 -29.57 -5.54 -10.19
C ALA A 37 -29.61 -6.99 -9.70
N SER A 38 -29.82 -7.97 -10.61
CA SER A 38 -29.85 -9.39 -10.27
C SER A 38 -28.51 -9.92 -9.76
N TYR A 39 -27.39 -9.26 -10.13
CA TYR A 39 -26.05 -9.61 -9.65
C TYR A 39 -25.69 -9.02 -8.27
N ARG A 40 -26.56 -8.24 -7.65
CA ARG A 40 -26.28 -7.62 -6.34
C ARG A 40 -25.99 -8.66 -5.25
N LEU A 41 -26.78 -9.74 -5.19
CA LEU A 41 -26.55 -10.80 -4.21
C LEU A 41 -25.23 -11.53 -4.45
N LEU A 42 -24.89 -11.80 -5.71
CA LEU A 42 -23.63 -12.43 -6.04
C LEU A 42 -22.43 -11.53 -5.70
N ARG A 43 -22.52 -10.24 -5.98
CA ARG A 43 -21.49 -9.26 -5.57
C ARG A 43 -21.35 -9.18 -4.06
N SER A 44 -22.45 -9.14 -3.32
CA SER A 44 -22.46 -9.15 -1.86
C SER A 44 -21.84 -10.43 -1.30
N PHE A 45 -22.20 -11.58 -1.86
CA PHE A 45 -21.61 -12.86 -1.51
C PHE A 45 -20.08 -12.88 -1.74
N VAL A 46 -19.62 -12.46 -2.92
CA VAL A 46 -18.19 -12.38 -3.23
C VAL A 46 -17.46 -11.42 -2.29
N ALA A 47 -18.06 -10.29 -1.96
CA ALA A 47 -17.48 -9.35 -0.99
C ALA A 47 -17.36 -9.95 0.41
N SER A 48 -18.40 -10.65 0.88
CA SER A 48 -18.40 -11.36 2.18
C SER A 48 -17.33 -12.46 2.21
N MET A 49 -17.21 -13.25 1.14
CA MET A 49 -16.18 -14.30 1.04
C MET A 49 -14.77 -13.72 1.04
N LYS A 50 -14.54 -12.62 0.33
CA LYS A 50 -13.25 -11.91 0.36
C LYS A 50 -12.92 -11.40 1.76
N GLU A 51 -13.90 -10.87 2.49
CA GLU A 51 -13.69 -10.39 3.87
C GLU A 51 -13.35 -11.54 4.83
N LYS A 52 -14.07 -12.67 4.77
CA LYS A 52 -13.75 -13.87 5.54
C LYS A 52 -12.36 -14.41 5.24
N GLN A 53 -11.98 -14.44 3.96
CA GLN A 53 -10.66 -14.84 3.52
C GLN A 53 -9.56 -13.92 4.10
N ARG A 54 -9.80 -12.62 4.12
CA ARG A 54 -8.86 -11.65 4.71
C ARG A 54 -8.72 -11.84 6.21
N ALA A 55 -9.82 -12.06 6.91
CA ALA A 55 -9.83 -12.27 8.36
C ALA A 55 -9.12 -13.58 8.76
N SER A 56 -9.15 -14.60 7.90
CA SER A 56 -8.54 -15.92 8.16
C SER A 56 -7.14 -16.08 7.57
N ALA A 57 -6.64 -15.14 6.78
CA ALA A 57 -5.32 -15.24 6.18
C ALA A 57 -4.22 -15.18 7.25
N PRO A 58 -3.31 -16.18 7.31
CA PRO A 58 -2.22 -16.16 8.26
C PRO A 58 -1.27 -15.00 7.92
N SER A 59 -0.79 -14.29 8.94
CA SER A 59 0.16 -13.18 8.75
C SER A 59 1.54 -13.63 8.28
N ARG A 60 1.89 -14.91 8.52
CA ARG A 60 3.17 -15.50 8.16
C ARG A 60 3.00 -16.95 7.74
N MET A 61 3.71 -17.35 6.68
CA MET A 61 3.67 -18.70 6.13
C MET A 61 5.08 -19.18 5.78
N ALA A 62 5.31 -20.49 5.89
CA ALA A 62 6.55 -21.06 5.40
C ALA A 62 6.55 -21.11 3.87
N LEU A 63 7.66 -20.78 3.23
CA LEU A 63 7.80 -20.89 1.77
C LEU A 63 7.55 -22.31 1.28
N ALA A 64 8.00 -23.31 2.06
CA ALA A 64 7.78 -24.72 1.76
C ALA A 64 6.31 -25.14 1.68
N SER A 65 5.39 -24.39 2.30
CA SER A 65 3.95 -24.65 2.17
C SER A 65 3.36 -24.22 0.83
N PHE A 66 4.07 -23.36 0.08
CA PHE A 66 3.69 -22.93 -1.27
C PHE A 66 4.44 -23.73 -2.33
N CYS A 67 5.76 -23.88 -2.14
CA CYS A 67 6.64 -24.57 -3.07
C CYS A 67 7.86 -25.10 -2.31
N SER A 68 7.86 -26.41 -2.07
CA SER A 68 8.96 -27.11 -1.37
C SER A 68 10.27 -27.02 -2.16
N GLU A 69 10.20 -27.00 -3.47
CA GLU A 69 11.35 -26.89 -4.36
C GLU A 69 12.07 -25.57 -4.19
N LEU A 70 11.34 -24.45 -4.15
CA LEU A 70 11.93 -23.11 -3.94
C LEU A 70 12.47 -22.94 -2.52
N ALA A 71 11.89 -23.60 -1.53
CA ALA A 71 12.30 -23.46 -0.13
C ALA A 71 13.68 -24.04 0.17
N GLY A 72 14.12 -25.03 -0.61
CA GLY A 72 15.43 -25.67 -0.49
C GLY A 72 16.40 -25.33 -1.62
N ALA A 73 15.97 -24.53 -2.59
CA ALA A 73 16.77 -24.24 -3.77
C ALA A 73 17.91 -23.26 -3.45
N THR A 74 19.09 -23.59 -3.95
CA THR A 74 20.22 -22.65 -4.06
C THR A 74 20.56 -22.50 -5.54
N TYR A 75 20.71 -21.25 -5.97
CA TYR A 75 21.00 -20.95 -7.37
C TYR A 75 22.48 -20.63 -7.54
N LEU A 76 23.06 -21.11 -8.64
CA LEU A 76 24.43 -20.75 -9.01
C LEU A 76 24.48 -19.28 -9.45
N PRO A 77 25.60 -18.57 -9.21
CA PRO A 77 25.81 -17.23 -9.73
C PRO A 77 25.59 -17.18 -11.26
N GLY A 78 24.89 -16.15 -11.73
CA GLY A 78 24.59 -15.97 -13.15
C GLY A 78 23.32 -16.65 -13.65
N VAL A 79 22.60 -17.44 -12.83
CA VAL A 79 21.36 -18.12 -13.25
C VAL A 79 20.15 -17.20 -13.13
N ILE A 80 20.00 -16.51 -12.02
CA ILE A 80 18.87 -15.59 -11.77
C ILE A 80 19.44 -14.26 -11.27
N GLU A 81 19.19 -13.20 -11.99
CA GLU A 81 19.56 -11.85 -11.57
C GLU A 81 18.57 -11.29 -10.55
N LEU A 82 19.07 -10.45 -9.64
CA LEU A 82 18.21 -9.78 -8.67
C LEU A 82 17.26 -8.81 -9.40
N PRO A 83 15.94 -8.91 -9.19
CA PRO A 83 14.97 -8.03 -9.83
C PRO A 83 15.19 -6.55 -9.50
N GLY A 84 15.01 -5.66 -10.48
CA GLY A 84 14.99 -4.21 -10.27
C GLY A 84 16.37 -3.54 -10.17
N GLN A 85 17.48 -4.27 -10.24
CA GLN A 85 18.82 -3.68 -10.12
C GLN A 85 19.19 -2.69 -11.24
N TYR A 86 18.44 -2.68 -12.35
CA TYR A 86 18.67 -1.80 -13.51
C TYR A 86 17.72 -0.60 -13.58
N ASP A 87 16.69 -0.55 -12.74
CA ASP A 87 15.64 0.46 -12.83
C ASP A 87 16.05 1.85 -12.31
N SER A 88 17.24 1.97 -11.72
CA SER A 88 17.75 3.24 -11.23
C SER A 88 18.53 3.98 -12.31
N LEU A 89 18.04 5.14 -12.73
CA LEU A 89 18.79 6.08 -13.60
C LEU A 89 20.11 6.57 -12.96
N GLU A 90 20.30 6.34 -11.68
CA GLU A 90 21.48 6.75 -10.91
C GLU A 90 22.59 5.71 -10.96
N ARG A 91 22.27 4.46 -11.24
CA ARG A 91 23.26 3.41 -11.41
C ARG A 91 23.83 3.54 -12.82
N ARG A 92 25.13 3.83 -12.91
CA ARG A 92 25.88 3.65 -14.15
C ARG A 92 25.63 2.23 -14.64
N ALA A 93 25.63 2.04 -15.97
CA ALA A 93 25.63 0.71 -16.55
C ALA A 93 26.71 -0.12 -15.85
N VAL A 94 26.28 -1.01 -14.97
CA VAL A 94 27.17 -1.87 -14.18
C VAL A 94 27.68 -2.94 -15.14
N SER A 95 28.94 -3.32 -15.03
CA SER A 95 29.45 -4.45 -15.81
C SER A 95 28.64 -5.70 -15.47
N VAL A 96 28.41 -6.57 -16.44
CA VAL A 96 27.70 -7.86 -16.22
C VAL A 96 28.32 -8.66 -15.07
N SER A 97 29.62 -8.52 -14.85
CA SER A 97 30.35 -9.14 -13.73
C SER A 97 29.92 -8.63 -12.35
N ASP A 98 29.33 -7.44 -12.30
CA ASP A 98 28.97 -6.77 -11.03
C ASP A 98 27.45 -6.89 -10.76
N HIS A 99 26.72 -7.65 -11.61
CA HIS A 99 25.30 -7.90 -11.41
C HIS A 99 25.07 -8.73 -10.16
N LEU A 100 24.08 -8.33 -9.37
CA LEU A 100 23.65 -9.10 -8.23
C LEU A 100 22.77 -10.27 -8.69
N HIS A 101 23.04 -11.43 -8.15
CA HIS A 101 22.31 -12.66 -8.48
C HIS A 101 21.62 -13.22 -7.27
N VAL A 102 20.43 -13.79 -7.46
CA VAL A 102 19.71 -14.51 -6.40
C VAL A 102 20.44 -15.81 -6.10
N HIS A 103 20.79 -16.00 -4.82
CA HIS A 103 21.39 -17.24 -4.33
C HIS A 103 20.31 -18.19 -3.78
N SER A 104 19.38 -17.67 -2.98
CA SER A 104 18.30 -18.48 -2.39
C SER A 104 17.11 -17.61 -1.98
N MET A 105 16.00 -18.24 -1.66
CA MET A 105 14.82 -17.56 -1.11
C MET A 105 14.78 -17.68 0.41
N HIS A 106 14.27 -16.65 1.07
CA HIS A 106 14.01 -16.69 2.51
C HIS A 106 12.88 -17.67 2.81
N HIS A 107 13.04 -18.49 3.84
CA HIS A 107 12.11 -19.59 4.20
C HIS A 107 10.70 -19.12 4.61
N SER A 108 10.51 -17.84 4.90
CA SER A 108 9.26 -17.29 5.43
C SER A 108 8.71 -16.20 4.51
N VAL A 109 7.42 -16.29 4.24
CA VAL A 109 6.63 -15.32 3.48
C VAL A 109 5.69 -14.61 4.45
N THR A 110 5.66 -13.26 4.42
CA THR A 110 4.71 -12.47 5.21
C THR A 110 3.54 -12.05 4.34
N VAL A 111 2.32 -12.34 4.77
CA VAL A 111 1.09 -11.91 4.09
C VAL A 111 0.62 -10.60 4.72
N LEU A 112 0.44 -9.55 3.92
CA LEU A 112 -0.01 -8.25 4.40
C LEU A 112 -1.54 -8.16 4.39
N PRO A 113 -2.15 -7.62 5.45
CA PRO A 113 -3.61 -7.50 5.56
C PRO A 113 -4.12 -6.35 4.68
N SER A 114 -4.29 -6.62 3.40
CA SER A 114 -4.89 -5.68 2.44
C SER A 114 -5.90 -6.40 1.54
N LEU A 115 -6.56 -5.65 0.64
CA LEU A 115 -7.58 -6.21 -0.27
C LEU A 115 -7.06 -7.38 -1.11
N GLN A 116 -5.83 -7.29 -1.58
CA GLN A 116 -5.21 -8.28 -2.47
C GLN A 116 -4.26 -9.24 -1.76
N LEU A 117 -4.14 -9.14 -0.42
CA LEU A 117 -3.25 -9.98 0.39
C LEU A 117 -1.84 -10.13 -0.22
N PRO A 118 -1.13 -9.03 -0.52
CA PRO A 118 0.18 -9.12 -1.14
C PRO A 118 1.16 -9.81 -0.20
N LYS A 119 2.17 -10.46 -0.76
CA LYS A 119 3.14 -11.27 -0.03
C LYS A 119 4.50 -10.58 -0.03
N ARG A 120 5.06 -10.34 1.16
CA ARG A 120 6.46 -9.93 1.27
C ARG A 120 7.32 -11.18 1.26
N ILE A 121 8.15 -11.28 0.23
CA ILE A 121 9.15 -12.34 0.03
C ILE A 121 10.55 -11.79 0.27
N GLY A 122 11.48 -12.66 0.62
CA GLY A 122 12.89 -12.33 0.76
C GLY A 122 13.74 -13.13 -0.21
N LEU A 123 14.72 -12.48 -0.83
CA LEU A 123 15.71 -13.06 -1.72
C LEU A 123 17.10 -12.81 -1.15
N PHE A 124 17.90 -13.84 -0.94
CA PHE A 124 19.33 -13.70 -0.61
C PHE A 124 20.11 -13.56 -1.91
N ASP A 125 20.96 -12.57 -1.99
CA ASP A 125 21.91 -12.47 -3.09
C ASP A 125 23.18 -13.31 -2.86
N SER A 126 24.07 -13.31 -3.83
CA SER A 126 25.36 -14.03 -3.78
C SER A 126 26.32 -13.54 -2.68
N THR A 127 26.08 -12.36 -2.12
CA THR A 127 26.85 -11.80 -0.99
C THR A 127 26.25 -12.14 0.37
N GLY A 128 25.06 -12.76 0.39
CA GLY A 128 24.32 -13.08 1.60
C GLY A 128 23.41 -11.94 2.09
N HIS A 129 23.30 -10.83 1.35
CA HIS A 129 22.38 -9.74 1.68
C HIS A 129 20.94 -10.15 1.39
N LEU A 130 20.01 -9.79 2.28
CA LEU A 130 18.59 -10.11 2.16
C LEU A 130 17.81 -8.93 1.58
N TRP A 131 17.33 -9.13 0.37
CA TRP A 131 16.44 -8.20 -0.33
C TRP A 131 14.98 -8.60 -0.11
N HIS A 132 14.13 -7.62 0.17
CA HIS A 132 12.71 -7.86 0.32
C HIS A 132 11.92 -7.28 -0.85
N PHE A 133 10.93 -8.02 -1.30
CA PHE A 133 9.99 -7.60 -2.34
C PHE A 133 8.56 -7.88 -1.92
N LEU A 134 7.66 -7.02 -2.39
CA LEU A 134 6.22 -7.22 -2.26
C LEU A 134 5.70 -7.83 -3.56
N ALA A 135 5.32 -9.10 -3.53
CA ALA A 135 4.65 -9.77 -4.64
C ALA A 135 3.17 -9.40 -4.64
N LYS A 136 2.72 -8.73 -5.69
CA LYS A 136 1.33 -8.35 -5.94
C LYS A 136 0.77 -9.10 -7.11
N SER A 137 -0.49 -9.52 -6.99
CA SER A 137 -1.25 -10.13 -8.07
C SER A 137 -2.65 -9.54 -8.16
N GLY A 138 -3.27 -9.66 -9.35
CA GLY A 138 -4.57 -9.07 -9.63
C GLY A 138 -4.54 -7.57 -9.96
N GLU A 139 -3.36 -6.97 -10.08
CA GLU A 139 -3.15 -5.56 -10.43
C GLU A 139 -2.10 -5.43 -11.54
N ASP A 140 -2.30 -4.45 -12.43
CA ASP A 140 -1.33 -4.11 -13.47
C ASP A 140 -0.32 -3.07 -12.95
N LEU A 141 0.89 -3.52 -12.65
CA LEU A 141 1.95 -2.67 -12.11
C LEU A 141 2.71 -1.83 -13.16
N ARG A 142 2.37 -1.92 -14.45
CA ARG A 142 3.06 -1.14 -15.50
C ARG A 142 2.87 0.36 -15.32
N GLN A 143 1.70 0.77 -14.84
CA GLN A 143 1.43 2.16 -14.51
C GLN A 143 2.29 2.64 -13.34
N ASP A 144 2.39 1.83 -12.29
CA ASP A 144 3.24 2.12 -11.13
C ASP A 144 4.71 2.24 -11.53
N ALA A 145 5.21 1.32 -12.36
CA ALA A 145 6.57 1.38 -12.89
C ALA A 145 6.83 2.66 -13.69
N SER A 146 5.85 3.10 -14.49
CA SER A 146 5.97 4.34 -15.27
C SER A 146 6.03 5.58 -14.38
N ILE A 147 5.27 5.60 -13.29
CA ILE A 147 5.29 6.70 -12.31
C ILE A 147 6.64 6.76 -11.59
N GLU A 148 7.18 5.62 -11.16
CA GLU A 148 8.50 5.58 -10.50
C GLU A 148 9.62 6.05 -11.44
N ARG A 149 9.57 5.68 -12.73
CA ARG A 149 10.50 6.19 -13.75
C ARG A 149 10.37 7.70 -13.95
N PHE A 150 9.16 8.23 -13.90
CA PHE A 150 8.96 9.69 -13.94
C PHE A 150 9.59 10.36 -12.71
N PHE A 151 9.43 9.81 -11.51
CA PHE A 151 10.05 10.33 -10.31
C PHE A 151 11.59 10.29 -10.38
N ALA A 152 12.14 9.18 -10.88
CA ALA A 152 13.59 9.07 -11.11
C ALA A 152 14.10 10.13 -12.10
N MET A 153 13.37 10.36 -13.19
CA MET A 153 13.70 11.42 -14.16
C MET A 153 13.60 12.83 -13.54
N ALA A 154 12.56 13.09 -12.75
CA ALA A 154 12.42 14.36 -12.03
C ALA A 154 13.61 14.60 -11.09
N ASN A 155 14.01 13.59 -10.33
CA ASN A 155 15.20 13.64 -9.48
C ASN A 155 16.48 13.94 -10.27
N PHE A 156 16.67 13.28 -11.40
CA PHE A 156 17.81 13.53 -12.29
C PHE A 156 17.87 14.99 -12.77
N LEU A 157 16.72 15.55 -13.17
CA LEU A 157 16.63 16.94 -13.60
C LEU A 157 16.86 17.93 -12.45
N LEU A 158 16.43 17.63 -11.24
CA LEU A 158 16.66 18.46 -10.05
C LEU A 158 18.16 18.50 -9.69
N ARG A 159 18.85 17.35 -9.71
CA ARG A 159 20.31 17.28 -9.49
C ARG A 159 21.10 18.07 -10.52
N GLY A 160 20.72 17.99 -11.78
CA GLY A 160 21.40 18.68 -12.90
C GLY A 160 21.38 20.21 -12.81
N LYS A 161 20.57 20.80 -11.92
CA LYS A 161 20.52 22.25 -11.71
C LYS A 161 21.66 22.81 -10.84
N GLY A 162 22.44 21.96 -10.16
CA GLY A 162 23.56 22.37 -9.31
C GLY A 162 23.17 23.27 -8.12
N VAL A 163 21.91 23.26 -7.74
CA VAL A 163 21.38 24.03 -6.60
C VAL A 163 21.28 23.10 -5.40
N ALA A 164 22.20 23.20 -4.47
CA ALA A 164 22.27 22.33 -3.28
C ALA A 164 20.94 22.24 -2.50
N SER A 165 20.14 23.31 -2.50
CA SER A 165 18.82 23.29 -1.85
C SER A 165 17.79 22.39 -2.53
N LEU A 166 18.02 21.96 -3.78
CA LEU A 166 17.14 21.05 -4.51
C LEU A 166 17.53 19.58 -4.30
N GLU A 167 18.75 19.28 -3.87
CA GLU A 167 19.18 17.92 -3.57
C GLU A 167 18.37 17.30 -2.43
N ASP A 168 17.95 18.11 -1.46
CA ASP A 168 17.05 17.68 -0.37
C ASP A 168 15.58 17.51 -0.80
N MET A 169 15.22 17.90 -2.02
CA MET A 169 13.85 17.79 -2.53
C MET A 169 13.62 16.53 -3.36
N MET A 170 14.48 15.54 -3.20
CA MET A 170 14.39 14.32 -3.97
C MET A 170 13.23 13.43 -3.51
N ILE A 171 12.58 12.82 -4.49
CA ILE A 171 11.53 11.84 -4.27
C ILE A 171 12.20 10.48 -4.07
N LYS A 172 11.89 9.77 -2.99
CA LYS A 172 12.35 8.39 -2.80
C LYS A 172 11.69 7.51 -3.87
N VAL A 173 12.49 6.85 -4.69
CA VAL A 173 12.06 5.91 -5.71
C VAL A 173 12.41 4.48 -5.31
N TYR A 174 11.62 3.52 -5.79
CA TYR A 174 11.84 2.10 -5.57
C TYR A 174 11.54 1.32 -6.85
N ALA A 175 12.11 0.13 -6.98
CA ALA A 175 11.90 -0.67 -8.18
C ALA A 175 10.50 -1.28 -8.21
N VAL A 176 9.83 -1.13 -9.36
CA VAL A 176 8.56 -1.80 -9.68
C VAL A 176 8.75 -2.64 -10.92
N ILE A 177 8.62 -3.94 -10.79
CA ILE A 177 8.93 -4.93 -11.82
C ILE A 177 7.66 -5.64 -12.25
N PRO A 178 6.95 -5.17 -13.30
CA PRO A 178 5.79 -5.86 -13.85
C PRO A 178 6.24 -7.08 -14.67
N TYR A 179 5.85 -8.28 -14.25
CA TYR A 179 6.07 -9.52 -15.00
C TYR A 179 4.93 -9.80 -15.98
N SER A 180 3.72 -9.41 -15.62
CA SER A 180 2.54 -9.54 -16.48
C SER A 180 1.56 -8.41 -16.23
N SER A 181 0.43 -8.41 -16.93
CA SER A 181 -0.69 -7.48 -16.70
C SER A 181 -1.41 -7.70 -15.36
N SER A 182 -1.10 -8.77 -14.64
CA SER A 182 -1.78 -9.13 -13.39
C SER A 182 -0.83 -9.56 -12.27
N PHE A 183 0.49 -9.50 -12.49
CA PHE A 183 1.48 -9.89 -11.49
C PHE A 183 2.76 -9.09 -11.63
N GLY A 184 3.36 -8.74 -10.51
CA GLY A 184 4.68 -8.13 -10.45
C GLY A 184 5.24 -8.03 -9.03
N LEU A 185 6.46 -7.55 -8.95
CA LEU A 185 7.18 -7.29 -7.71
C LEU A 185 7.38 -5.80 -7.50
N ILE A 186 7.31 -5.39 -6.25
CA ILE A 186 7.66 -4.04 -5.80
C ILE A 186 8.78 -4.19 -4.78
N GLU A 187 9.86 -3.46 -4.93
CA GLU A 187 10.94 -3.41 -3.95
C GLU A 187 10.40 -2.95 -2.60
N TRP A 188 10.74 -3.68 -1.55
CA TRP A 188 10.37 -3.30 -0.19
C TRP A 188 11.40 -2.30 0.35
N VAL A 189 10.98 -1.05 0.51
CA VAL A 189 11.84 -0.03 1.12
C VAL A 189 11.99 -0.34 2.61
N PRO A 190 13.20 -0.58 3.11
CA PRO A 190 13.41 -0.87 4.53
C PRO A 190 13.11 0.38 5.38
N ASN A 191 12.95 0.16 6.70
CA ASN A 191 12.77 1.22 7.70
C ASN A 191 11.59 2.18 7.42
N THR A 192 10.55 1.70 6.74
CA THR A 192 9.35 2.49 6.47
C THR A 192 8.26 2.21 7.50
N VAL A 193 7.57 3.25 7.93
CA VAL A 193 6.40 3.17 8.83
C VAL A 193 5.24 3.92 8.20
N SER A 194 4.04 3.34 8.24
CA SER A 194 2.86 4.06 7.75
C SER A 194 2.57 5.29 8.59
N PHE A 195 2.13 6.38 7.94
CA PHE A 195 1.74 7.60 8.63
C PHE A 195 0.65 7.35 9.68
N GLN A 196 -0.28 6.45 9.39
CA GLN A 196 -1.31 6.00 10.33
C GLN A 196 -0.69 5.46 11.61
N ASN A 197 0.30 4.55 11.50
CA ASN A 197 0.96 3.96 12.66
C ASN A 197 1.71 5.01 13.50
N LEU A 198 2.32 6.00 12.86
CA LEU A 198 2.99 7.10 13.56
C LEU A 198 1.99 7.95 14.35
N ILE A 199 0.86 8.29 13.74
CA ILE A 199 -0.21 9.04 14.38
C ILE A 199 -0.82 8.24 15.54
N ASP A 200 -1.12 6.98 15.33
CA ASP A 200 -1.70 6.11 16.37
C ASP A 200 -0.74 5.94 17.57
N LYS A 201 0.57 5.83 17.29
CA LYS A 201 1.59 5.81 18.36
C LYS A 201 1.61 7.11 19.15
N GLU A 202 1.58 8.26 18.48
CA GLU A 202 1.57 9.57 19.15
C GLU A 202 0.30 9.77 19.99
N LEU A 203 -0.87 9.37 19.49
CA LEU A 203 -2.12 9.41 20.24
C LEU A 203 -2.04 8.57 21.51
N LYS A 204 -1.50 7.36 21.42
CA LYS A 204 -1.28 6.48 22.58
C LYS A 204 -0.32 7.10 23.59
N CYS A 205 0.79 7.69 23.13
CA CYS A 205 1.77 8.36 24.01
C CYS A 205 1.18 9.53 24.79
N ARG A 206 0.20 10.22 24.22
CA ARG A 206 -0.52 11.32 24.90
C ARG A 206 -1.66 10.84 25.80
N ASN A 207 -1.86 9.55 25.98
CA ASN A 207 -3.02 8.98 26.68
C ASN A 207 -4.36 9.49 26.15
N LEU A 208 -4.40 9.82 24.86
CA LEU A 208 -5.60 10.28 24.18
C LEU A 208 -6.42 9.08 23.69
N SER A 209 -6.70 8.12 24.58
CA SER A 209 -7.59 7.00 24.32
C SER A 209 -9.03 7.44 23.97
N ALA A 210 -9.38 8.67 24.33
CA ALA A 210 -10.62 9.34 23.95
C ALA A 210 -10.49 10.11 22.62
N CYS A 211 -9.30 10.22 22.02
CA CYS A 211 -9.17 10.82 20.70
C CYS A 211 -9.76 9.85 19.68
N PRO A 212 -10.68 10.31 18.83
CA PRO A 212 -11.34 9.44 17.89
C PRO A 212 -10.31 8.83 16.93
N SER A 213 -10.34 7.50 16.79
CA SER A 213 -9.56 6.81 15.76
C SER A 213 -9.88 7.39 14.39
N MET A 214 -8.98 7.25 13.41
CA MET A 214 -9.26 7.67 12.03
C MET A 214 -10.54 7.03 11.49
N GLU A 215 -10.85 5.80 11.91
CA GLU A 215 -12.10 5.13 11.57
C GLU A 215 -13.32 5.85 12.17
N PHE A 216 -13.23 6.30 13.41
CA PHE A 216 -14.31 7.08 14.04
C PHE A 216 -14.50 8.43 13.34
N LEU A 217 -13.40 9.13 13.00
CA LEU A 217 -13.45 10.40 12.26
C LEU A 217 -14.09 10.22 10.88
N ARG A 218 -13.76 9.13 10.19
CA ARG A 218 -14.37 8.76 8.91
C ARG A 218 -15.87 8.50 9.07
N ARG A 219 -16.28 7.68 10.04
CA ARG A 219 -17.70 7.41 10.34
C ARG A 219 -18.46 8.67 10.73
N LYS A 220 -17.83 9.53 11.53
CA LYS A 220 -18.44 10.80 11.92
C LYS A 220 -18.59 11.75 10.72
N GLY A 221 -17.59 11.84 9.85
CA GLY A 221 -17.67 12.58 8.60
C GLY A 221 -18.81 12.07 7.71
N HIS A 222 -18.93 10.73 7.53
CA HIS A 222 -20.03 10.14 6.79
C HIS A 222 -21.41 10.49 7.41
N SER A 223 -21.53 10.41 8.73
CA SER A 223 -22.76 10.77 9.44
C SER A 223 -23.13 12.23 9.27
N LEU A 224 -22.14 13.14 9.33
CA LEU A 224 -22.36 14.57 9.15
C LEU A 224 -22.78 14.93 7.71
N LEU A 225 -22.32 14.16 6.73
CA LEU A 225 -22.69 14.30 5.32
C LEU A 225 -23.95 13.52 4.94
N GLY A 226 -24.64 12.90 5.90
CA GLY A 226 -25.87 12.14 5.66
C GLY A 226 -25.66 10.82 4.91
N ILE A 227 -24.45 10.29 4.88
CA ILE A 227 -24.09 9.06 4.19
C ILE A 227 -24.49 7.86 5.06
N LYS A 228 -25.53 7.14 4.69
CA LYS A 228 -26.15 6.08 5.51
C LYS A 228 -25.48 4.70 5.42
N SER A 229 -24.60 4.45 4.47
CA SER A 229 -23.99 3.12 4.29
C SER A 229 -22.53 3.23 3.85
N ALA A 230 -21.66 2.50 4.54
CA ALA A 230 -20.21 2.51 4.35
C ALA A 230 -19.70 1.26 3.59
N THR A 231 -20.45 0.71 2.66
CA THR A 231 -20.02 -0.50 1.93
C THR A 231 -19.11 -0.26 0.73
N GLY A 232 -18.81 0.98 0.41
CA GLY A 232 -17.81 1.31 -0.61
C GLY A 232 -17.60 2.82 -0.66
N TYR A 233 -16.42 3.28 -0.33
CA TYR A 233 -16.07 4.71 -0.36
C TYR A 233 -16.32 5.34 -1.74
N VAL A 234 -16.07 4.58 -2.81
CA VAL A 234 -16.28 5.02 -4.20
C VAL A 234 -17.78 5.04 -4.54
N ASP A 235 -18.53 4.00 -4.17
CA ASP A 235 -19.98 3.93 -4.44
C ASP A 235 -20.77 5.02 -3.70
N VAL A 236 -20.31 5.38 -2.51
CA VAL A 236 -20.93 6.43 -1.70
C VAL A 236 -20.60 7.81 -2.28
N LEU A 237 -19.36 8.06 -2.70
CA LEU A 237 -19.00 9.31 -3.39
C LEU A 237 -19.74 9.44 -4.72
N MET A 238 -19.77 8.41 -5.54
CA MET A 238 -20.43 8.46 -6.85
C MET A 238 -21.95 8.62 -6.72
N ASN A 239 -22.59 7.93 -5.78
CA ASN A 239 -24.04 8.05 -5.56
C ASN A 239 -24.45 9.34 -4.84
N SER A 240 -23.64 9.86 -3.92
CA SER A 240 -23.92 11.14 -3.27
C SER A 240 -23.70 12.32 -4.21
N TRP A 241 -22.70 12.23 -5.11
CA TRP A 241 -22.48 13.21 -6.15
C TRP A 241 -23.57 13.21 -7.23
N ALA A 242 -24.18 12.06 -7.51
CA ALA A 242 -25.26 11.93 -8.47
C ALA A 242 -26.62 12.41 -7.92
N THR A 243 -26.85 12.29 -6.60
CA THR A 243 -28.18 12.56 -6.00
C THR A 243 -28.27 13.86 -5.22
N LYS A 244 -27.19 14.33 -4.60
CA LYS A 244 -27.18 15.60 -3.85
C LYS A 244 -25.75 16.08 -3.68
N LYS A 245 -25.33 17.03 -4.49
CA LYS A 245 -24.04 17.74 -4.29
C LYS A 245 -24.15 18.50 -2.96
N PRO A 246 -23.38 18.13 -1.90
CA PRO A 246 -23.37 18.93 -0.68
C PRO A 246 -22.85 20.33 -1.01
N GLU A 247 -23.43 21.35 -0.43
CA GLU A 247 -22.96 22.72 -0.61
C GLU A 247 -21.53 22.84 -0.05
N THR A 248 -20.70 23.64 -0.72
CA THR A 248 -19.31 23.87 -0.30
C THR A 248 -19.24 24.36 1.15
N SER A 249 -20.19 25.15 1.60
CA SER A 249 -20.35 25.64 2.97
C SER A 249 -20.51 24.49 3.98
N GLU A 250 -21.34 23.48 3.65
CA GLU A 250 -21.60 22.31 4.49
C GLU A 250 -20.36 21.42 4.60
N LEU A 251 -19.63 21.23 3.49
CA LEU A 251 -18.35 20.52 3.46
C LEU A 251 -17.30 21.22 4.33
N VAL A 252 -17.16 22.53 4.19
CA VAL A 252 -16.22 23.32 5.00
C VAL A 252 -16.57 23.24 6.49
N ALA A 253 -17.84 23.37 6.85
CA ALA A 253 -18.30 23.27 8.25
C ALA A 253 -18.02 21.88 8.82
N THR A 254 -18.23 20.81 8.04
CA THR A 254 -17.94 19.43 8.45
C THR A 254 -16.45 19.22 8.65
N LEU A 255 -15.61 19.65 7.70
CA LEU A 255 -14.14 19.56 7.81
C LEU A 255 -13.63 20.36 9.00
N THR A 256 -14.18 21.54 9.27
CA THR A 256 -13.82 22.35 10.45
C THR A 256 -14.12 21.60 11.75
N LYS A 257 -15.30 21.02 11.89
CA LYS A 257 -15.66 20.21 13.08
C LYS A 257 -14.76 18.99 13.23
N LEU A 258 -14.44 18.28 12.16
CA LEU A 258 -13.51 17.16 12.22
C LEU A 258 -12.09 17.59 12.61
N ARG A 259 -11.64 18.73 12.08
CA ARG A 259 -10.33 19.31 12.43
C ARG A 259 -10.23 19.74 13.90
N GLU A 260 -11.30 20.27 14.48
CA GLU A 260 -11.36 20.64 15.89
C GLU A 260 -11.26 19.43 16.83
N MET A 261 -11.64 18.25 16.36
CA MET A 261 -11.54 17.01 17.14
C MET A 261 -10.10 16.46 17.20
N LEU A 262 -9.19 16.93 16.36
CA LEU A 262 -7.79 16.49 16.33
C LEU A 262 -6.88 17.46 17.09
N PRO A 263 -5.92 16.95 17.89
CA PRO A 263 -4.92 17.81 18.52
C PRO A 263 -4.09 18.57 17.51
N ARG A 264 -4.01 19.89 17.62
CA ARG A 264 -3.30 20.75 16.65
C ARG A 264 -1.81 20.44 16.49
N SER A 265 -1.17 19.88 17.51
CA SER A 265 0.27 19.61 17.54
C SER A 265 0.60 18.12 17.36
N LEU A 266 -0.33 17.32 16.81
CA LEU A 266 -0.18 15.88 16.70
C LEU A 266 1.06 15.48 15.90
N PHE A 267 1.19 16.01 14.67
CA PHE A 267 2.33 15.70 13.82
C PHE A 267 3.67 16.25 14.40
N ARG A 268 3.64 17.40 15.07
CA ARG A 268 4.82 17.89 15.78
C ARG A 268 5.28 16.90 16.86
N GLY A 269 4.36 16.26 17.56
CA GLY A 269 4.67 15.22 18.53
C GLY A 269 5.36 14.02 17.90
N VAL A 270 4.88 13.58 16.73
CA VAL A 270 5.54 12.51 15.95
C VAL A 270 7.00 12.88 15.65
N LEU A 271 7.25 14.08 15.13
CA LEU A 271 8.62 14.53 14.82
C LEU A 271 9.51 14.63 16.06
N LEU A 272 8.93 15.03 17.20
CA LEU A 272 9.67 15.08 18.47
C LEU A 272 10.04 13.68 18.97
N GLN A 273 9.20 12.67 18.77
CA GLN A 273 9.55 11.27 19.12
C GLN A 273 10.67 10.70 18.27
N LEU A 274 10.84 11.18 17.04
CA LEU A 274 11.89 10.77 16.11
C LEU A 274 13.22 11.53 16.33
N SER A 275 13.24 12.50 17.22
CA SER A 275 14.40 13.37 17.45
C SER A 275 14.87 13.28 18.91
N VAL A 276 16.17 13.11 19.12
CA VAL A 276 16.80 13.09 20.44
C VAL A 276 17.21 14.51 20.88
N VAL A 277 17.64 15.33 19.94
CA VAL A 277 18.10 16.70 20.17
C VAL A 277 17.39 17.71 19.27
N PRO A 278 17.30 19.00 19.65
CA PRO A 278 16.61 20.03 18.88
C PRO A 278 17.12 20.21 17.45
N SER A 279 18.40 20.00 17.20
CA SER A 279 19.00 20.07 15.86
C SER A 279 18.45 18.97 14.95
N GLN A 280 18.31 17.74 15.44
CA GLN A 280 17.69 16.63 14.70
C GLN A 280 16.23 16.93 14.39
N PHE A 281 15.47 17.49 15.32
CA PHE A 281 14.08 17.89 15.05
C PHE A 281 13.99 18.85 13.86
N ASN A 282 14.85 19.86 13.81
CA ASN A 282 14.84 20.81 12.70
C ASN A 282 15.27 20.15 11.37
N ALA A 283 16.26 19.26 11.40
CA ALA A 283 16.71 18.52 10.23
C ALA A 283 15.59 17.62 9.69
N ILE A 284 15.00 16.77 10.54
CA ILE A 284 13.90 15.85 10.15
C ILE A 284 12.69 16.65 9.64
N ARG A 285 12.33 17.74 10.32
CA ARG A 285 11.23 18.61 9.88
C ARG A 285 11.51 19.23 8.51
N SER A 286 12.71 19.72 8.26
CA SER A 286 13.10 20.30 6.98
C SER A 286 13.06 19.27 5.88
N LEU A 287 13.66 18.10 6.10
CA LEU A 287 13.68 16.99 5.15
C LEU A 287 12.24 16.53 4.81
N PHE A 288 11.40 16.35 5.84
CA PHE A 288 10.00 16.00 5.65
C PHE A 288 9.26 17.01 4.78
N LEU A 289 9.38 18.31 5.09
CA LEU A 289 8.68 19.36 4.33
C LEU A 289 9.13 19.40 2.87
N LYS A 290 10.43 19.27 2.61
CA LYS A 290 11.01 19.29 1.27
C LYS A 290 10.57 18.06 0.46
N SER A 291 10.71 16.87 1.02
CA SER A 291 10.29 15.63 0.34
C SER A 291 8.78 15.58 0.13
N TYR A 292 7.98 16.04 1.08
CA TYR A 292 6.53 16.13 0.95
C TYR A 292 6.12 17.11 -0.16
N ALA A 293 6.75 18.28 -0.24
CA ALA A 293 6.46 19.26 -1.28
C ALA A 293 6.80 18.70 -2.67
N ALA A 294 7.95 18.06 -2.83
CA ALA A 294 8.34 17.43 -4.10
C ALA A 294 7.36 16.34 -4.54
N ASN A 295 6.99 15.44 -3.61
CA ASN A 295 6.00 14.39 -3.86
C ASN A 295 4.63 14.96 -4.21
N ALA A 296 4.16 15.96 -3.46
CA ALA A 296 2.85 16.59 -3.69
C ALA A 296 2.78 17.26 -5.08
N MET A 297 3.84 17.95 -5.48
CA MET A 297 3.92 18.59 -6.81
C MET A 297 3.96 17.54 -7.93
N ALA A 298 4.77 16.50 -7.80
CA ALA A 298 4.85 15.45 -8.80
C ALA A 298 3.51 14.67 -8.91
N ALA A 299 2.90 14.34 -7.78
CA ALA A 299 1.59 13.70 -7.75
C ALA A 299 0.50 14.58 -8.39
N PHE A 300 0.52 15.88 -8.13
CA PHE A 300 -0.40 16.82 -8.75
C PHE A 300 -0.25 16.88 -10.27
N VAL A 301 0.99 16.99 -10.76
CA VAL A 301 1.29 17.02 -12.21
C VAL A 301 0.82 15.74 -12.91
N LEU A 302 1.01 14.58 -12.26
CA LEU A 302 0.62 13.28 -12.81
C LEU A 302 -0.86 12.93 -12.57
N GLY A 303 -1.59 13.71 -11.79
CA GLY A 303 -2.96 13.39 -11.39
C GLY A 303 -3.07 12.14 -10.48
N VAL A 304 -2.01 11.82 -9.73
CA VAL A 304 -1.95 10.64 -8.86
C VAL A 304 -2.50 10.99 -7.47
N GLY A 305 -3.65 10.42 -7.11
CA GLY A 305 -4.33 10.72 -5.84
C GLY A 305 -3.93 9.84 -4.65
N ASP A 306 -3.40 8.64 -4.87
CA ASP A 306 -3.19 7.62 -3.84
C ASP A 306 -1.71 7.40 -3.46
N ARG A 307 -0.87 8.42 -3.64
CA ARG A 307 0.56 8.29 -3.35
C ARG A 307 1.05 9.34 -2.36
N LEU A 308 0.57 9.25 -1.13
CA LEU A 308 1.21 9.92 0.01
C LEU A 308 2.35 9.05 0.54
N VAL A 309 3.42 8.92 -0.23
CA VAL A 309 4.61 8.22 0.23
C VAL A 309 5.41 9.12 1.16
N LEU A 310 5.23 8.89 2.44
CA LEU A 310 6.05 9.45 3.51
C LEU A 310 7.27 8.55 3.76
N GLY A 311 8.01 8.22 2.70
CA GLY A 311 9.19 7.35 2.77
C GLY A 311 10.44 7.97 3.38
N ALA A 312 10.41 9.23 3.81
CA ALA A 312 11.64 9.96 4.15
C ALA A 312 11.95 10.09 5.65
N LEU A 313 11.15 9.51 6.55
CA LEU A 313 11.36 9.72 8.00
C LEU A 313 12.19 8.63 8.69
N ALA A 314 12.69 7.64 8.00
CA ALA A 314 13.25 6.46 8.65
C ALA A 314 14.73 6.16 8.36
N ASP A 315 15.43 6.93 7.54
CA ASP A 315 16.76 6.54 7.09
C ASP A 315 17.94 6.95 8.00
N GLU A 316 17.73 7.62 9.12
CA GLU A 316 18.83 7.93 10.05
C GLU A 316 18.37 7.95 11.51
N ALA A 317 18.30 6.78 12.16
CA ALA A 317 18.31 6.65 13.60
C ALA A 317 19.15 5.45 14.04
#